data_7c9b6422cce4a0d1a4f0509c89c6b79a
#
_entry.id   7c9b6422cce4a0d1a4f0509c89c6b79a
#
_cell.length_a   1.000
_cell.length_b   1.000
_cell.length_c   1.000
_cell.angle_alpha   90.00
_cell.angle_beta   90.00
_cell.angle_gamma   90.00
#
_symmetry.space_group_name_H-M   'P 1'
#
loop_
_entity.id
_entity.type
_entity.pdbx_description
1 polymer ?
#
loop_
_entity_poly.entity_id
_entity_poly.type
_entity_poly.pdbx_seq_one_letter_code
_entity_poly.pdbx_strand_id
1 'polypeptide(L)'
;MTDSRIQRPSGPFRAGDRVQLTGPKGRLHTVTLREDGELHTHQGVLRHRDLIGLPDGSVVANSSGHDYLALRPLLRDFAMSMPRGAAIVYPKDAAQIVMQADIFPGSVVVEAG
;
A
#
# COMPACT_ATOMS: atom_id res chain seq x y z
N MET A 1 24.25 -5.09 -12.63
CA MET A 1 23.72 -5.78 -11.43
C MET A 1 22.64 -4.92 -10.79
N THR A 2 21.49 -5.49 -10.54
CA THR A 2 20.37 -4.75 -9.99
C THR A 2 20.44 -4.74 -8.45
N ASP A 3 20.32 -3.57 -7.86
CA ASP A 3 20.23 -3.45 -6.41
C ASP A 3 18.80 -3.80 -5.97
N SER A 4 18.64 -4.88 -5.19
CA SER A 4 17.33 -5.34 -4.73
C SER A 4 16.59 -4.29 -3.90
N ARG A 5 17.30 -3.33 -3.29
CA ARG A 5 16.69 -2.29 -2.46
C ARG A 5 15.85 -1.29 -3.26
N ILE A 6 16.10 -1.16 -4.55
CA ILE A 6 15.37 -0.24 -5.43
C ILE A 6 14.37 -0.93 -6.34
N GLN A 7 14.22 -2.25 -6.20
CA GLN A 7 13.22 -2.99 -6.98
C GLN A 7 11.84 -2.82 -6.37
N ARG A 8 10.85 -2.61 -7.23
CA ARG A 8 9.47 -2.64 -6.78
C ARG A 8 9.08 -4.08 -6.46
N PRO A 9 8.28 -4.29 -5.39
CA PRO A 9 7.68 -5.58 -5.16
C PRO A 9 6.89 -6.03 -6.40
N SER A 10 7.04 -7.28 -6.78
CA SER A 10 6.37 -7.84 -7.94
C SER A 10 5.99 -9.29 -7.66
N GLY A 11 5.20 -9.88 -8.57
CA GLY A 11 4.71 -11.23 -8.42
C GLY A 11 3.53 -11.32 -7.45
N PRO A 12 3.16 -12.54 -7.03
CA PRO A 12 2.05 -12.75 -6.11
C PRO A 12 2.29 -12.06 -4.76
N PHE A 13 1.20 -11.73 -4.09
CA PHE A 13 1.28 -11.14 -2.76
C PHE A 13 1.94 -12.08 -1.77
N ARG A 14 2.75 -11.54 -0.87
CA ARG A 14 3.48 -12.27 0.18
C ARG A 14 3.23 -11.62 1.53
N ALA A 15 3.47 -12.36 2.58
CA ALA A 15 3.50 -11.79 3.93
C ALA A 15 4.52 -10.64 3.98
N GLY A 16 4.11 -9.54 4.60
CA GLY A 16 4.91 -8.32 4.66
C GLY A 16 4.59 -7.30 3.57
N ASP A 17 3.90 -7.70 2.51
CA ASP A 17 3.50 -6.78 1.45
C ASP A 17 2.38 -5.85 1.91
N ARG A 18 2.39 -4.63 1.41
CA ARG A 18 1.26 -3.71 1.57
C ARG A 18 0.29 -3.90 0.43
N VAL A 19 -0.98 -3.93 0.78
CA VAL A 19 -2.06 -4.10 -0.19
C VAL A 19 -3.13 -3.07 0.09
N GLN A 20 -3.60 -2.42 -0.97
CA GLN A 20 -4.75 -1.54 -0.91
C GLN A 20 -5.96 -2.31 -1.37
N LEU A 21 -6.97 -2.36 -0.52
CA LEU A 21 -8.23 -3.05 -0.78
C LEU A 21 -9.32 -2.03 -1.06
N THR A 22 -9.94 -2.13 -2.22
CA THR A 22 -11.09 -1.30 -2.58
C THR A 22 -12.34 -2.16 -2.43
N GLY A 23 -13.15 -1.82 -1.46
CA GLY A 23 -14.36 -2.55 -1.14
C GLY A 23 -15.62 -1.90 -1.67
N PRO A 24 -16.79 -2.29 -1.15
CA PRO A 24 -18.07 -1.73 -1.57
C PRO A 24 -18.10 -0.22 -1.44
N LYS A 25 -18.73 0.46 -2.40
CA LYS A 25 -18.86 1.91 -2.48
C LYS A 25 -17.50 2.62 -2.60
N GLY A 26 -16.48 1.93 -3.09
CA GLY A 26 -15.16 2.51 -3.30
C GLY A 26 -14.37 2.76 -2.03
N ARG A 27 -14.78 2.18 -0.89
CA ARG A 27 -14.08 2.39 0.37
C ARG A 27 -12.71 1.72 0.33
N LEU A 28 -11.68 2.45 0.73
CA LEU A 28 -10.29 2.00 0.67
C LEU A 28 -9.80 1.56 2.05
N HIS A 29 -9.07 0.45 2.06
CA HIS A 29 -8.37 -0.05 3.24
C HIS A 29 -6.95 -0.42 2.84
N THR A 30 -5.96 -0.01 3.60
CA THR A 30 -4.57 -0.40 3.38
C THR A 30 -4.14 -1.33 4.51
N VAL A 31 -3.62 -2.49 4.14
CA VAL A 31 -3.18 -3.49 5.11
C VAL A 31 -1.75 -3.94 4.79
N THR A 32 -1.02 -4.34 5.82
CA THR A 32 0.24 -5.07 5.67
C THR A 32 -0.08 -6.54 5.91
N LEU A 33 0.18 -7.37 4.91
CA LEU A 33 -0.21 -8.77 4.96
C LEU A 33 0.60 -9.55 6.01
N ARG A 34 -0.10 -10.37 6.78
CA ARG A 34 0.46 -11.33 7.73
C ARG A 34 -0.28 -12.63 7.57
N GLU A 35 0.39 -13.76 7.82
CA GLU A 35 -0.22 -15.07 7.62
C GLU A 35 -1.51 -15.27 8.44
N ASP A 36 -1.55 -14.71 9.64
CA ASP A 36 -2.68 -14.81 10.56
C ASP A 36 -3.46 -13.50 10.68
N GLY A 37 -3.20 -12.53 9.80
CA GLY A 37 -3.87 -11.23 9.84
C GLY A 37 -5.30 -11.27 9.35
N GLU A 38 -6.11 -10.32 9.83
CA GLU A 38 -7.49 -10.16 9.40
C GLU A 38 -7.82 -8.68 9.30
N LEU A 39 -8.62 -8.33 8.29
CA LEU A 39 -9.22 -7.00 8.19
C LEU A 39 -10.67 -7.11 8.65
N HIS A 40 -10.97 -6.48 9.77
CA HIS A 40 -12.31 -6.43 10.33
C HIS A 40 -13.00 -5.14 9.91
N THR A 41 -14.16 -5.27 9.29
CA THR A 41 -15.04 -4.14 8.99
C THR A 41 -16.42 -4.46 9.50
N HIS A 42 -17.29 -3.45 9.60
CA HIS A 42 -18.68 -3.70 9.97
C HIS A 42 -19.43 -4.47 8.89
N GLN A 43 -18.83 -4.71 7.73
CA GLN A 43 -19.43 -5.49 6.63
C GLN A 43 -18.84 -6.89 6.52
N GLY A 44 -17.99 -7.30 7.44
CA GLY A 44 -17.42 -8.65 7.44
C GLY A 44 -15.92 -8.66 7.70
N VAL A 45 -15.33 -9.84 7.57
CA VAL A 45 -13.92 -10.11 7.85
C VAL A 45 -13.24 -10.62 6.59
N LEU A 46 -12.11 -10.05 6.25
CA LEU A 46 -11.25 -10.52 5.16
C LEU A 46 -9.94 -11.02 5.74
N ARG A 47 -9.60 -12.28 5.50
CA ARG A 47 -8.36 -12.87 6.01
C ARG A 47 -7.20 -12.57 5.06
N HIS A 48 -6.07 -12.16 5.62
CA HIS A 48 -4.88 -11.87 4.82
C HIS A 48 -4.39 -13.10 4.05
N ARG A 49 -4.53 -14.29 4.62
CA ARG A 49 -4.12 -15.53 3.97
C ARG A 49 -4.86 -15.81 2.65
N ASP A 50 -6.05 -15.23 2.49
CA ASP A 50 -6.81 -15.38 1.26
C ASP A 50 -6.23 -14.50 0.13
N LEU A 51 -5.39 -13.54 0.48
CA LEU A 51 -4.69 -12.67 -0.47
C LEU A 51 -3.30 -13.20 -0.81
N ILE A 52 -2.62 -13.81 0.16
CA ILE A 52 -1.26 -14.29 -0.03
C ILE A 52 -1.25 -15.35 -1.12
N GLY A 53 -0.38 -15.17 -2.12
CA GLY A 53 -0.27 -16.06 -3.26
C GLY A 53 -1.09 -15.63 -4.47
N LEU A 54 -1.96 -14.63 -4.33
CA LEU A 54 -2.74 -14.12 -5.46
C LEU A 54 -1.98 -13.02 -6.19
N PRO A 55 -2.21 -12.88 -7.51
CA PRO A 55 -1.58 -11.81 -8.26
C PRO A 55 -2.18 -10.45 -7.93
N ASP A 56 -1.40 -9.39 -8.17
CA ASP A 56 -1.85 -8.01 -8.10
C ASP A 56 -3.07 -7.82 -9.01
N GLY A 57 -4.10 -7.15 -8.51
CA GLY A 57 -5.34 -6.95 -9.25
C GLY A 57 -6.39 -8.03 -9.02
N SER A 58 -6.18 -8.93 -8.07
CA SER A 58 -7.16 -9.98 -7.74
C SER A 58 -8.36 -9.41 -7.00
N VAL A 59 -9.50 -10.05 -7.19
CA VAL A 59 -10.73 -9.76 -6.44
C VAL A 59 -10.98 -10.90 -5.46
N VAL A 60 -11.18 -10.55 -4.20
CA VAL A 60 -11.48 -11.54 -3.14
C VAL A 60 -12.74 -11.13 -2.40
N ALA A 61 -13.48 -12.11 -1.91
CA ALA A 61 -14.68 -11.86 -1.13
C ALA A 61 -14.38 -11.99 0.37
N ASN A 62 -15.02 -11.13 1.18
CA ASN A 62 -14.94 -11.28 2.62
C ASN A 62 -15.96 -12.32 3.14
N SER A 63 -16.05 -12.46 4.48
CA SER A 63 -16.93 -13.43 5.12
C SER A 63 -18.41 -13.22 4.82
N SER A 64 -18.81 -12.01 4.43
CA SER A 64 -20.19 -11.66 4.10
C SER A 64 -20.46 -11.62 2.60
N GLY A 65 -19.50 -12.02 1.78
CA GLY A 65 -19.65 -12.07 0.32
C GLY A 65 -19.40 -10.76 -0.41
N HIS A 66 -18.90 -9.73 0.27
CA HIS A 66 -18.54 -8.47 -0.40
C HIS A 66 -17.18 -8.60 -1.07
N ASP A 67 -17.08 -8.10 -2.31
CA ASP A 67 -15.87 -8.18 -3.11
C ASP A 67 -14.93 -7.01 -2.80
N TYR A 68 -13.64 -7.32 -2.78
CA TYR A 68 -12.56 -6.36 -2.60
C TYR A 68 -11.55 -6.53 -3.72
N LEU A 69 -11.18 -5.42 -4.37
CA LEU A 69 -10.11 -5.40 -5.35
C LEU A 69 -8.79 -5.15 -4.61
N ALA A 70 -7.82 -6.04 -4.81
CA ALA A 70 -6.53 -5.99 -4.13
C ALA A 70 -5.45 -5.51 -5.09
N LEU A 71 -4.85 -4.36 -4.79
CA LEU A 71 -3.78 -3.76 -5.60
C LEU A 71 -2.60 -3.40 -4.70
N ARG A 72 -1.37 -3.50 -5.24
CA ARG A 72 -0.23 -2.90 -4.56
C ARG A 72 -0.40 -1.37 -4.59
N PRO A 73 -0.25 -0.69 -3.44
CA PRO A 73 -0.43 0.75 -3.41
C PRO A 73 0.68 1.44 -4.18
N LEU A 74 0.34 2.51 -4.87
CA LEU A 74 1.30 3.44 -5.42
C LEU A 74 1.92 4.25 -4.28
N LEU A 75 3.07 4.86 -4.53
CA LEU A 75 3.71 5.73 -3.53
C LEU A 75 2.75 6.83 -3.07
N ARG A 76 1.98 7.38 -4.00
CA ARG A 76 0.94 8.36 -3.72
C ARG A 76 -0.08 7.84 -2.71
N ASP A 77 -0.57 6.62 -2.92
CA ASP A 77 -1.57 6.01 -2.03
C ASP A 77 -0.99 5.78 -0.64
N PHE A 78 0.26 5.33 -0.58
CA PHE A 78 0.96 5.15 0.68
C PHE A 78 1.10 6.47 1.44
N ALA A 79 1.52 7.54 0.76
CA ALA A 79 1.69 8.85 1.40
C ALA A 79 0.38 9.37 1.96
N MET A 80 -0.74 9.16 1.26
CA MET A 80 -2.05 9.62 1.70
C MET A 80 -2.65 8.79 2.82
N SER A 81 -2.18 7.57 3.01
CA SER A 81 -2.70 6.65 4.03
C SER A 81 -1.83 6.55 5.28
N MET A 82 -0.71 7.25 5.31
CA MET A 82 0.19 7.21 6.46
C MET A 82 -0.50 7.72 7.73
N PRO A 83 -0.17 7.14 8.90
CA PRO A 83 -0.62 7.71 10.17
C PRO A 83 -0.14 9.15 10.32
N ARG A 84 -1.03 10.03 10.75
CA ARG A 84 -0.73 11.47 10.83
C ARG A 84 -0.41 11.86 12.26
N GLY A 85 0.87 11.80 12.63
CA GLY A 85 1.35 12.41 13.86
C GLY A 85 1.67 13.89 13.66
N ALA A 86 2.09 14.25 12.47
CA ALA A 86 2.39 15.61 12.04
C ALA A 86 1.77 15.84 10.67
N ALA A 87 1.87 17.05 10.15
CA ALA A 87 1.41 17.34 8.80
C ALA A 87 2.21 16.52 7.78
N ILE A 88 1.51 15.97 6.79
CA ILE A 88 2.15 15.23 5.71
C ILE A 88 2.36 16.17 4.52
N VAL A 89 3.36 15.83 3.70
CA VAL A 89 3.56 16.51 2.42
C VAL A 89 2.73 15.78 1.37
N TYR A 90 1.80 16.50 0.74
CA TYR A 90 0.95 15.88 -0.28
C TYR A 90 1.77 15.51 -1.52
N PRO A 91 1.36 14.46 -2.27
CA PRO A 91 2.11 14.01 -3.45
C PRO A 91 2.41 15.09 -4.47
N LYS A 92 1.50 16.03 -4.69
CA LYS A 92 1.72 17.14 -5.63
C LYS A 92 2.91 18.01 -5.21
N ASP A 93 3.05 18.27 -3.91
CA ASP A 93 4.14 19.10 -3.38
C ASP A 93 5.43 18.28 -3.25
N ALA A 94 5.31 16.99 -2.86
CA ALA A 94 6.46 16.09 -2.81
C ALA A 94 7.10 15.94 -4.20
N ALA A 95 6.30 15.85 -5.25
CA ALA A 95 6.79 15.75 -6.62
C ALA A 95 7.60 16.99 -7.00
N GLN A 96 7.15 18.17 -6.61
CA GLN A 96 7.88 19.42 -6.85
C GLN A 96 9.21 19.44 -6.11
N ILE A 97 9.22 19.04 -4.86
CA ILE A 97 10.45 19.00 -4.05
C ILE A 97 11.46 18.04 -4.68
N VAL A 98 11.02 16.84 -5.04
CA VAL A 98 11.89 15.82 -5.64
C VAL A 98 12.48 16.32 -6.96
N MET A 99 11.65 16.93 -7.80
CA MET A 99 12.09 17.42 -9.10
C MET A 99 13.06 18.59 -8.96
N GLN A 100 12.72 19.59 -8.15
CA GLN A 100 13.50 20.82 -8.04
C GLN A 100 14.77 20.64 -7.24
N ALA A 101 14.80 19.73 -6.29
CA ALA A 101 15.98 19.43 -5.48
C ALA A 101 16.84 18.31 -6.08
N ASP A 102 16.47 17.80 -7.26
CA ASP A 102 17.20 16.73 -7.94
C ASP A 102 17.41 15.50 -7.06
N ILE A 103 16.34 15.12 -6.33
CA ILE A 103 16.37 13.94 -5.47
C ILE A 103 16.08 12.70 -6.30
N PHE A 104 16.94 11.69 -6.16
CA PHE A 104 16.84 10.44 -6.90
C PHE A 104 17.04 9.26 -5.95
N PRO A 105 16.70 8.03 -6.36
CA PRO A 105 16.92 6.85 -5.51
C PRO A 105 18.39 6.74 -5.10
N GLY A 106 18.63 6.63 -3.80
CA GLY A 106 19.98 6.61 -3.23
C GLY A 106 20.49 7.95 -2.74
N SER A 107 19.75 9.04 -3.00
CA SER A 107 20.12 10.36 -2.48
C SER A 107 20.15 10.39 -0.97
N VAL A 108 21.09 11.15 -0.42
CA VAL A 108 21.12 11.47 1.01
C VAL A 108 20.47 12.83 1.19
N VAL A 109 19.41 12.86 2.01
CA VAL A 109 18.62 14.07 2.23
C VAL A 109 18.62 14.39 3.72
N VAL A 110 18.87 15.64 4.06
CA VAL A 110 18.80 16.12 5.45
C VAL A 110 17.61 17.07 5.56
N GLU A 111 16.78 16.82 6.55
CA GLU A 111 15.60 17.64 6.83
C GLU A 111 15.66 18.05 8.30
N ALA A 112 15.33 19.29 8.56
CA ALA A 112 15.30 19.84 9.91
C ALA A 112 14.07 20.73 10.05
N GLY A 113 13.09 20.22 10.76
CA GLY A 113 11.83 20.96 10.88
C GLY A 113 10.85 20.37 11.87
#